data_8c065d2ee4a8f0f958aa4f18ca8621ef
#
_entry.id   8c065d2ee4a8f0f958aa4f18ca8621ef
#
_cell.length_a   1.000
_cell.length_b   1.000
_cell.length_c   1.000
_cell.angle_alpha   90.00
_cell.angle_beta   90.00
_cell.angle_gamma   90.00
#
_symmetry.space_group_name_H-M   'P 1'
#
loop_
_entity.id
_entity.type
_entity.pdbx_description
1 polymer ?
#
loop_
_entity_poly.entity_id
_entity_poly.type
_entity_poly.pdbx_seq_one_letter_code
_entity_poly.pdbx_strand_id
1 'polypeptide(L)'
;MTNVTQMNETDRQYYFMEKASGYVAKLGEELGRKPTCCVTTFGCQMNARDSEKLVGILEKVGYEIIEDENADFVIYNTCTVRDNANQRVYGRLGVLNGYKRKNPHMKIALCGCMMQEPSVIEKIKNSYRFVDLIFGTHNIFKFAELLCSLFENEEMVIDIWKDTDKIVEDLPVERKYSFKSGINIMFGCNNFCSYCIVPYVRGRERSRNPKDIIREIEGLVADGVVEIMLLGQNVNSYGKNLEEPITFAQLLQEVERIEGLERIRFMTSHPKDLSDELIEVMKHSKKICRHLHLPLQSGSTKILKAMNRRYTKEQYLELAEKIRKEIPDMAITTDIIVGFPGETKEDVDETIDVIRRVKYDNAFTFIYSKRTGTPAAAMEQVPEELVKEQFDRVLKTVQETAREQVSRYQGQICDVLVEEINENDSSLVTGRMSNNTLVHFPGDASLVGKLVNVSLDECHGFYYMGHMVRS
;
A
#
# COMPACT_ATOMS: atom_id res chain seq x y z
N MET A 1 -0.83 -6.42 -41.38
CA MET A 1 -1.26 -6.95 -40.06
C MET A 1 -0.07 -6.89 -39.12
N THR A 2 -0.11 -6.03 -38.15
CA THR A 2 0.97 -5.86 -37.17
C THR A 2 1.07 -7.15 -36.36
N ASN A 3 2.24 -7.78 -36.32
CA ASN A 3 2.42 -9.06 -35.64
C ASN A 3 2.48 -8.81 -34.11
N VAL A 4 1.34 -8.87 -33.44
CA VAL A 4 1.14 -8.60 -32.01
C VAL A 4 2.10 -9.41 -31.12
N THR A 5 2.56 -10.56 -31.59
CA THR A 5 3.52 -11.42 -30.85
C THR A 5 4.97 -10.88 -30.86
N GLN A 6 5.29 -9.92 -31.71
CA GLN A 6 6.62 -9.30 -31.81
C GLN A 6 6.72 -7.93 -31.13
N MET A 7 5.61 -7.41 -30.60
CA MET A 7 5.60 -6.15 -29.88
C MET A 7 6.22 -6.30 -28.48
N ASN A 8 6.87 -5.24 -27.98
CA ASN A 8 7.15 -5.16 -26.55
C ASN A 8 5.81 -5.12 -25.76
N GLU A 9 5.87 -5.38 -24.48
CA GLU A 9 4.63 -5.55 -23.68
C GLU A 9 3.82 -4.25 -23.57
N THR A 10 4.48 -3.11 -23.45
CA THR A 10 3.81 -1.79 -23.38
C THR A 10 3.05 -1.51 -24.69
N ASP A 11 3.71 -1.60 -25.84
CA ASP A 11 3.06 -1.38 -27.14
C ASP A 11 1.91 -2.38 -27.37
N ARG A 12 2.09 -3.61 -26.92
CA ARG A 12 1.05 -4.65 -26.97
C ARG A 12 -0.18 -4.24 -26.17
N GLN A 13 0.01 -3.72 -24.96
CA GLN A 13 -1.12 -3.26 -24.13
C GLN A 13 -1.82 -2.04 -24.76
N TYR A 14 -1.08 -1.10 -25.36
CA TYR A 14 -1.69 0.02 -26.09
C TYR A 14 -2.49 -0.47 -27.32
N TYR A 15 -2.02 -1.46 -28.07
CA TYR A 15 -2.81 -2.08 -29.12
C TYR A 15 -4.12 -2.67 -28.59
N PHE A 16 -4.10 -3.36 -27.46
CA PHE A 16 -5.32 -3.90 -26.86
C PHE A 16 -6.23 -2.80 -26.27
N MET A 17 -5.68 -1.69 -25.79
CA MET A 17 -6.50 -0.52 -25.39
C MET A 17 -7.26 0.06 -26.58
N GLU A 18 -6.60 0.21 -27.74
CA GLU A 18 -7.25 0.68 -28.96
C GLU A 18 -8.36 -0.29 -29.38
N LYS A 19 -8.10 -1.60 -29.35
CA LYS A 19 -9.12 -2.61 -29.65
C LYS A 19 -10.28 -2.59 -28.65
N ALA A 20 -10.00 -2.48 -27.35
CA ALA A 20 -11.00 -2.40 -26.29
C ALA A 20 -11.87 -1.15 -26.40
N SER A 21 -11.29 -0.01 -26.82
CA SER A 21 -12.08 1.24 -27.02
C SER A 21 -13.17 1.07 -28.07
N GLY A 22 -12.94 0.25 -29.08
CA GLY A 22 -13.99 -0.11 -30.06
C GLY A 22 -15.17 -0.88 -29.45
N TYR A 23 -14.89 -1.81 -28.53
CA TYR A 23 -15.96 -2.52 -27.81
C TYR A 23 -16.71 -1.61 -26.84
N VAL A 24 -15.99 -0.72 -26.12
CA VAL A 24 -16.61 0.23 -25.19
C VAL A 24 -17.47 1.25 -25.93
N ALA A 25 -17.02 1.73 -27.09
CA ALA A 25 -17.80 2.64 -27.94
C ALA A 25 -19.11 1.98 -28.38
N LYS A 26 -19.06 0.73 -28.85
CA LYS A 26 -20.22 -0.03 -29.24
C LYS A 26 -21.22 -0.23 -28.07
N LEU A 27 -20.69 -0.56 -26.88
CA LEU A 27 -21.51 -0.63 -25.66
C LEU A 27 -22.18 0.72 -25.36
N GLY A 28 -21.46 1.84 -25.55
CA GLY A 28 -22.04 3.19 -25.39
C GLY A 28 -23.18 3.48 -26.36
N GLU A 29 -23.07 3.05 -27.62
CA GLU A 29 -24.15 3.14 -28.61
C GLU A 29 -25.38 2.31 -28.17
N GLU A 30 -25.15 1.08 -27.68
CA GLU A 30 -26.22 0.21 -27.18
C GLU A 30 -26.92 0.79 -25.95
N LEU A 31 -26.20 1.43 -25.05
CA LEU A 31 -26.72 2.06 -23.83
C LEU A 31 -27.30 3.46 -24.07
N GLY A 32 -27.03 4.10 -25.21
CA GLY A 32 -27.36 5.50 -25.48
C GLY A 32 -26.70 6.51 -24.58
N ARG A 33 -25.58 6.14 -23.90
CA ARG A 33 -24.78 6.99 -23.01
C ARG A 33 -23.36 6.46 -22.88
N LYS A 34 -22.45 7.28 -22.35
CA LYS A 34 -21.10 6.82 -22.03
C LYS A 34 -21.16 5.70 -20.98
N PRO A 35 -20.47 4.55 -21.19
CA PRO A 35 -20.40 3.49 -20.20
C PRO A 35 -19.64 3.94 -18.94
N THR A 36 -20.11 3.52 -17.78
CA THR A 36 -19.54 3.87 -16.48
C THR A 36 -18.72 2.75 -15.88
N CYS A 37 -17.69 3.06 -15.09
CA CYS A 37 -16.97 2.05 -14.33
C CYS A 37 -16.63 2.53 -12.92
N CYS A 38 -16.48 1.54 -12.01
CA CYS A 38 -16.10 1.74 -10.62
C CYS A 38 -14.98 0.77 -10.25
N VAL A 39 -13.90 1.27 -9.63
CA VAL A 39 -12.79 0.44 -9.12
C VAL A 39 -12.69 0.61 -7.61
N THR A 40 -13.01 -0.45 -6.87
CA THR A 40 -12.93 -0.47 -5.40
C THR A 40 -11.69 -1.23 -4.94
N THR A 41 -10.88 -0.60 -4.10
CA THR A 41 -9.64 -1.18 -3.57
C THR A 41 -9.82 -1.70 -2.15
N PHE A 42 -9.63 -3.00 -1.96
CA PHE A 42 -9.59 -3.64 -0.65
C PHE A 42 -8.14 -4.04 -0.35
N GLY A 43 -7.35 -3.16 0.28
CA GLY A 43 -5.99 -3.58 0.53
C GLY A 43 -5.00 -2.50 0.99
N CYS A 44 -3.75 -2.69 0.59
CA CYS A 44 -2.63 -1.83 0.93
C CYS A 44 -2.38 -0.75 -0.15
N GLN A 45 -1.40 0.12 0.10
CA GLN A 45 -1.03 1.17 -0.85
C GLN A 45 -0.57 0.64 -2.22
N MET A 46 0.05 -0.55 -2.27
CA MET A 46 0.38 -1.18 -3.55
C MET A 46 -0.88 -1.57 -4.34
N ASN A 47 -1.92 -2.09 -3.66
CA ASN A 47 -3.20 -2.33 -4.33
C ASN A 47 -3.84 -1.01 -4.81
N ALA A 48 -3.72 0.07 -4.03
CA ALA A 48 -4.19 1.38 -4.46
C ALA A 48 -3.46 1.84 -5.75
N ARG A 49 -2.14 1.69 -5.79
CA ARG A 49 -1.36 2.01 -7.00
C ARG A 49 -1.70 1.10 -8.19
N ASP A 50 -1.95 -0.18 -7.94
CA ASP A 50 -2.44 -1.12 -8.97
C ASP A 50 -3.82 -0.66 -9.50
N SER A 51 -4.71 -0.18 -8.62
CA SER A 51 -6.02 0.35 -9.01
C SER A 51 -5.93 1.63 -9.85
N GLU A 52 -5.01 2.55 -9.52
CA GLU A 52 -4.77 3.75 -10.34
C GLU A 52 -4.40 3.40 -11.80
N LYS A 53 -3.64 2.31 -12.01
CA LYS A 53 -3.35 1.78 -13.37
C LYS A 53 -4.61 1.22 -14.03
N LEU A 54 -5.43 0.47 -13.31
CA LEU A 54 -6.69 -0.06 -13.84
C LEU A 54 -7.64 1.06 -14.25
N VAL A 55 -7.77 2.10 -13.41
CA VAL A 55 -8.59 3.28 -13.70
C VAL A 55 -8.06 4.01 -14.92
N GLY A 56 -6.75 4.27 -15.02
CA GLY A 56 -6.15 4.93 -16.17
C GLY A 56 -6.36 4.18 -17.50
N ILE A 57 -6.32 2.83 -17.47
CA ILE A 57 -6.63 2.01 -18.63
C ILE A 57 -8.12 2.11 -18.97
N LEU A 58 -9.04 2.05 -17.98
CA LEU A 58 -10.48 2.16 -18.21
C LEU A 58 -10.87 3.51 -18.79
N GLU A 59 -10.31 4.59 -18.29
CA GLU A 59 -10.53 5.93 -18.82
C GLU A 59 -10.00 6.03 -20.26
N LYS A 60 -8.79 5.51 -20.52
CA LYS A 60 -8.19 5.49 -21.86
C LYS A 60 -9.02 4.75 -22.89
N VAL A 61 -9.70 3.67 -22.51
CA VAL A 61 -10.56 2.91 -23.42
C VAL A 61 -12.00 3.46 -23.53
N GLY A 62 -12.34 4.51 -22.77
CA GLY A 62 -13.56 5.28 -22.95
C GLY A 62 -14.63 5.16 -21.88
N TYR A 63 -14.37 4.49 -20.76
CA TYR A 63 -15.29 4.52 -19.62
C TYR A 63 -15.30 5.88 -18.90
N GLU A 64 -16.42 6.22 -18.29
CA GLU A 64 -16.54 7.28 -17.30
C GLU A 64 -16.34 6.69 -15.89
N ILE A 65 -15.42 7.27 -15.13
CA ILE A 65 -15.12 6.80 -13.78
C ILE A 65 -16.14 7.38 -12.80
N ILE A 66 -16.79 6.51 -12.03
CA ILE A 66 -17.75 6.89 -10.98
C ILE A 66 -17.45 6.16 -9.67
N GLU A 67 -17.93 6.70 -8.55
CA GLU A 67 -17.76 6.08 -7.23
C GLU A 67 -18.87 5.06 -6.91
N ASP A 68 -20.01 5.11 -7.63
CA ASP A 68 -21.14 4.20 -7.44
C ASP A 68 -20.84 2.83 -8.06
N GLU A 69 -20.99 1.77 -7.26
CA GLU A 69 -20.85 0.38 -7.73
C GLU A 69 -22.00 -0.08 -8.64
N ASN A 70 -23.06 0.70 -8.81
CA ASN A 70 -24.07 0.46 -9.82
C ASN A 70 -23.62 0.99 -11.20
N ALA A 71 -22.43 0.57 -11.62
CA ALA A 71 -21.76 0.92 -12.87
C ALA A 71 -21.88 -0.20 -13.91
N ASP A 72 -21.54 0.10 -15.18
CA ASP A 72 -21.53 -0.91 -16.24
C ASP A 72 -20.34 -1.86 -16.14
N PHE A 73 -19.24 -1.41 -15.50
CA PHE A 73 -18.11 -2.26 -15.19
C PHE A 73 -17.59 -1.99 -13.77
N VAL A 74 -17.49 -3.03 -12.96
CA VAL A 74 -16.99 -2.93 -11.57
C VAL A 74 -15.79 -3.83 -11.39
N ILE A 75 -14.70 -3.28 -10.84
CA ILE A 75 -13.51 -4.03 -10.47
C ILE A 75 -13.30 -3.97 -8.95
N TYR A 76 -13.15 -5.12 -8.32
CA TYR A 76 -12.64 -5.24 -6.95
C TYR A 76 -11.18 -5.66 -6.97
N ASN A 77 -10.29 -4.75 -6.60
CA ASN A 77 -8.88 -5.05 -6.37
C ASN A 77 -8.70 -5.49 -4.91
N THR A 78 -8.39 -6.76 -4.72
CA THR A 78 -8.55 -7.48 -3.45
C THR A 78 -7.22 -7.76 -2.76
N CYS A 79 -7.27 -7.91 -1.43
CA CYS A 79 -6.12 -8.21 -0.58
C CYS A 79 -6.34 -9.48 0.22
N THR A 80 -5.30 -10.27 0.44
CA THR A 80 -5.36 -11.46 1.30
C THR A 80 -4.56 -11.31 2.60
N VAL A 81 -3.91 -10.14 2.80
CA VAL A 81 -3.12 -9.88 4.01
C VAL A 81 -4.00 -9.67 5.26
N ARG A 82 -5.26 -9.23 5.07
CA ARG A 82 -6.20 -8.93 6.16
C ARG A 82 -7.49 -9.73 5.97
N ASP A 83 -7.88 -10.58 6.95
CA ASP A 83 -9.10 -11.41 6.89
C ASP A 83 -10.38 -10.59 6.67
N ASN A 84 -10.49 -9.47 7.37
CA ASN A 84 -11.63 -8.58 7.21
C ASN A 84 -11.83 -8.08 5.76
N ALA A 85 -10.75 -8.02 4.96
CA ALA A 85 -10.85 -7.64 3.56
C ALA A 85 -11.58 -8.74 2.74
N ASN A 86 -11.27 -10.01 2.98
CA ASN A 86 -11.89 -11.14 2.26
C ASN A 86 -13.39 -11.21 2.55
N GLN A 87 -13.79 -11.07 3.82
CA GLN A 87 -15.21 -11.12 4.20
C GLN A 87 -16.00 -9.95 3.61
N ARG A 88 -15.41 -8.76 3.58
CA ARG A 88 -16.03 -7.58 2.93
C ARG A 88 -16.25 -7.80 1.45
N VAL A 89 -15.28 -8.39 0.73
CA VAL A 89 -15.41 -8.71 -0.71
C VAL A 89 -16.60 -9.65 -0.93
N TYR A 90 -16.72 -10.74 -0.18
CA TYR A 90 -17.84 -11.67 -0.34
C TYR A 90 -19.20 -11.04 -0.06
N GLY A 91 -19.30 -10.20 0.97
CA GLY A 91 -20.53 -9.46 1.30
C GLY A 91 -20.94 -8.51 0.17
N ARG A 92 -19.98 -7.74 -0.38
CA ARG A 92 -20.26 -6.80 -1.46
C ARG A 92 -20.56 -7.49 -2.79
N LEU A 93 -20.01 -8.67 -3.07
CA LEU A 93 -20.36 -9.47 -4.25
C LEU A 93 -21.87 -9.81 -4.29
N GLY A 94 -22.48 -10.01 -3.12
CA GLY A 94 -23.93 -10.20 -3.04
C GLY A 94 -24.71 -8.96 -3.51
N VAL A 95 -24.23 -7.76 -3.20
CA VAL A 95 -24.83 -6.49 -3.66
C VAL A 95 -24.66 -6.34 -5.17
N LEU A 96 -23.45 -6.58 -5.70
CA LEU A 96 -23.17 -6.51 -7.15
C LEU A 96 -24.05 -7.47 -7.96
N ASN A 97 -24.33 -8.66 -7.43
CA ASN A 97 -25.27 -9.58 -8.08
C ASN A 97 -26.67 -8.98 -8.19
N GLY A 98 -27.09 -8.22 -7.18
CA GLY A 98 -28.35 -7.47 -7.20
C GLY A 98 -28.39 -6.40 -8.29
N TYR A 99 -27.31 -5.65 -8.47
CA TYR A 99 -27.18 -4.65 -9.54
C TYR A 99 -27.12 -5.31 -10.92
N LYS A 100 -26.33 -6.36 -11.10
CA LYS A 100 -26.19 -7.07 -12.37
C LYS A 100 -27.50 -7.68 -12.87
N ARG A 101 -28.38 -8.14 -11.96
CA ARG A 101 -29.73 -8.61 -12.34
C ARG A 101 -30.61 -7.51 -12.93
N LYS A 102 -30.37 -6.24 -12.55
CA LYS A 102 -31.09 -5.07 -13.07
C LYS A 102 -30.42 -4.47 -14.30
N ASN A 103 -29.09 -4.61 -14.39
CA ASN A 103 -28.27 -4.18 -15.54
C ASN A 103 -27.55 -5.40 -16.13
N PRO A 104 -28.13 -6.11 -17.13
CA PRO A 104 -27.52 -7.29 -17.75
C PRO A 104 -26.19 -7.01 -18.47
N HIS A 105 -25.92 -5.76 -18.87
CA HIS A 105 -24.68 -5.35 -19.50
C HIS A 105 -23.52 -5.20 -18.50
N MET A 106 -23.85 -5.14 -17.21
CA MET A 106 -22.85 -4.99 -16.15
C MET A 106 -21.83 -6.12 -16.16
N LYS A 107 -20.56 -5.77 -16.17
CA LYS A 107 -19.43 -6.69 -16.02
C LYS A 107 -18.77 -6.53 -14.67
N ILE A 108 -18.35 -7.64 -14.07
CA ILE A 108 -17.71 -7.67 -12.73
C ILE A 108 -16.38 -8.39 -12.84
N ALA A 109 -15.31 -7.70 -12.42
CA ALA A 109 -13.98 -8.24 -12.38
C ALA A 109 -13.42 -8.30 -10.94
N LEU A 110 -12.66 -9.35 -10.65
CA LEU A 110 -11.93 -9.51 -9.40
C LEU A 110 -10.44 -9.64 -9.70
N CYS A 111 -9.62 -8.89 -8.98
CA CYS A 111 -8.16 -8.97 -9.12
C CYS A 111 -7.44 -8.79 -7.78
N GLY A 112 -6.11 -8.81 -7.81
CA GLY A 112 -5.27 -8.58 -6.65
C GLY A 112 -4.82 -9.84 -5.93
N CYS A 113 -4.27 -9.66 -4.72
CA CYS A 113 -3.59 -10.73 -3.98
C CYS A 113 -4.52 -11.90 -3.63
N MET A 114 -5.78 -11.63 -3.32
CA MET A 114 -6.78 -12.67 -2.98
C MET A 114 -7.01 -13.63 -4.15
N MET A 115 -6.89 -13.16 -5.39
CA MET A 115 -7.06 -13.97 -6.59
C MET A 115 -5.85 -14.87 -6.91
N GLN A 116 -4.81 -14.84 -6.11
CA GLN A 116 -3.69 -15.79 -6.19
C GLN A 116 -3.92 -17.07 -5.35
N GLU A 117 -4.98 -17.11 -4.54
CA GLU A 117 -5.31 -18.27 -3.69
C GLU A 117 -6.23 -19.27 -4.43
N PRO A 118 -5.79 -20.51 -4.70
CA PRO A 118 -6.58 -21.49 -5.45
C PRO A 118 -7.95 -21.78 -4.83
N SER A 119 -8.03 -21.86 -3.49
CA SER A 119 -9.28 -22.11 -2.76
C SER A 119 -10.31 -21.00 -2.93
N VAL A 120 -9.84 -19.75 -3.06
CA VAL A 120 -10.71 -18.58 -3.32
C VAL A 120 -11.25 -18.66 -4.75
N ILE A 121 -10.41 -18.98 -5.72
CA ILE A 121 -10.83 -19.13 -7.12
C ILE A 121 -11.90 -20.22 -7.26
N GLU A 122 -11.72 -21.38 -6.63
CA GLU A 122 -12.72 -22.44 -6.64
C GLU A 122 -14.04 -21.99 -6.00
N LYS A 123 -13.98 -21.27 -4.88
CA LYS A 123 -15.16 -20.71 -4.23
C LYS A 123 -15.90 -19.74 -5.15
N ILE A 124 -15.19 -18.85 -5.86
CA ILE A 124 -15.80 -17.90 -6.77
C ILE A 124 -16.44 -18.63 -7.94
N LYS A 125 -15.76 -19.56 -8.58
CA LYS A 125 -16.29 -20.39 -9.68
C LYS A 125 -17.61 -21.11 -9.30
N ASN A 126 -17.67 -21.61 -8.08
CA ASN A 126 -18.81 -22.42 -7.63
C ASN A 126 -19.98 -21.56 -7.14
N SER A 127 -19.71 -20.46 -6.43
CA SER A 127 -20.70 -19.70 -5.67
C SER A 127 -21.00 -18.31 -6.25
N TYR A 128 -20.15 -17.76 -7.14
CA TYR A 128 -20.26 -16.39 -7.66
C TYR A 128 -20.12 -16.37 -9.19
N ARG A 129 -20.87 -17.26 -9.87
CA ARG A 129 -20.83 -17.44 -11.35
C ARG A 129 -21.20 -16.20 -12.16
N PHE A 130 -21.70 -15.17 -11.52
CA PHE A 130 -22.00 -13.87 -12.13
C PHE A 130 -20.77 -12.97 -12.28
N VAL A 131 -19.61 -13.33 -11.72
CA VAL A 131 -18.33 -12.67 -11.97
C VAL A 131 -17.87 -13.01 -13.38
N ASP A 132 -17.39 -12.03 -14.13
CA ASP A 132 -17.05 -12.18 -15.55
C ASP A 132 -15.55 -12.32 -15.79
N LEU A 133 -14.70 -11.71 -14.93
CA LEU A 133 -13.25 -11.70 -15.11
C LEU A 133 -12.53 -11.90 -13.76
N ILE A 134 -11.52 -12.78 -13.75
CA ILE A 134 -10.63 -12.99 -12.60
C ILE A 134 -9.18 -12.99 -13.08
N PHE A 135 -8.34 -12.13 -12.49
CA PHE A 135 -6.92 -12.08 -12.79
C PHE A 135 -6.06 -11.78 -11.56
N GLY A 136 -4.79 -12.19 -11.61
CA GLY A 136 -3.88 -12.12 -10.48
C GLY A 136 -3.06 -10.83 -10.42
N THR A 137 -2.19 -10.74 -9.41
CA THR A 137 -1.25 -9.62 -9.24
C THR A 137 -0.10 -9.67 -10.24
N HIS A 138 0.26 -10.86 -10.74
CA HIS A 138 1.39 -11.06 -11.63
C HIS A 138 1.14 -10.65 -13.08
N ASN A 139 -0.11 -10.55 -13.48
CA ASN A 139 -0.53 -10.21 -14.83
C ASN A 139 -1.50 -9.01 -14.89
N ILE A 140 -1.52 -8.18 -13.86
CA ILE A 140 -2.35 -6.96 -13.82
C ILE A 140 -2.05 -6.00 -14.99
N PHE A 141 -0.82 -5.97 -15.47
CA PHE A 141 -0.40 -5.18 -16.64
C PHE A 141 -1.10 -5.62 -17.94
N LYS A 142 -1.60 -6.87 -18.01
CA LYS A 142 -2.36 -7.41 -19.17
C LYS A 142 -3.82 -6.97 -19.18
N PHE A 143 -4.23 -6.08 -18.33
CA PHE A 143 -5.66 -5.77 -18.13
C PHE A 143 -6.35 -5.35 -19.43
N ALA A 144 -5.69 -4.60 -20.33
CA ALA A 144 -6.28 -4.23 -21.62
C ALA A 144 -6.55 -5.45 -22.53
N GLU A 145 -5.61 -6.41 -22.56
CA GLU A 145 -5.81 -7.68 -23.28
C GLU A 145 -6.94 -8.51 -22.66
N LEU A 146 -7.00 -8.57 -21.32
CA LEU A 146 -8.05 -9.28 -20.59
C LEU A 146 -9.44 -8.63 -20.80
N LEU A 147 -9.49 -7.31 -20.89
CA LEU A 147 -10.70 -6.57 -21.21
C LEU A 147 -11.22 -6.92 -22.62
N CYS A 148 -10.34 -7.03 -23.63
CA CYS A 148 -10.74 -7.53 -24.94
C CYS A 148 -11.29 -8.96 -24.85
N SER A 149 -10.59 -9.85 -24.12
CA SER A 149 -11.05 -11.23 -23.95
C SER A 149 -12.41 -11.30 -23.26
N LEU A 150 -12.70 -10.39 -22.32
CA LEU A 150 -14.00 -10.30 -21.65
C LEU A 150 -15.14 -9.95 -22.60
N PHE A 151 -14.90 -9.10 -23.61
CA PHE A 151 -15.89 -8.75 -24.62
C PHE A 151 -16.06 -9.83 -25.70
N GLU A 152 -15.02 -10.63 -25.92
CA GLU A 152 -15.01 -11.68 -26.96
C GLU A 152 -15.54 -13.02 -26.47
N ASN A 153 -15.71 -13.20 -25.15
CA ASN A 153 -16.18 -14.45 -24.56
C ASN A 153 -17.46 -14.21 -23.74
N GLU A 154 -18.37 -15.17 -23.81
CA GLU A 154 -19.60 -15.18 -22.98
C GLU A 154 -19.37 -15.83 -21.60
N GLU A 155 -18.32 -16.64 -21.47
CA GLU A 155 -17.97 -17.33 -20.23
C GLU A 155 -17.00 -16.50 -19.36
N MET A 156 -16.95 -16.84 -18.06
CA MET A 156 -16.00 -16.23 -17.11
C MET A 156 -14.56 -16.38 -17.59
N VAL A 157 -13.87 -15.27 -17.79
CA VAL A 157 -12.45 -15.25 -18.14
C VAL A 157 -11.62 -15.36 -16.87
N ILE A 158 -10.69 -16.32 -16.83
CA ILE A 158 -9.76 -16.50 -15.70
C ILE A 158 -8.34 -16.57 -16.23
N ASP A 159 -7.52 -15.58 -15.89
CA ASP A 159 -6.09 -15.56 -16.24
C ASP A 159 -5.26 -15.21 -15.00
N ILE A 160 -4.68 -16.22 -14.37
CA ILE A 160 -3.89 -16.09 -13.14
C ILE A 160 -2.50 -16.68 -13.36
N TRP A 161 -1.53 -15.81 -13.35
CA TRP A 161 -0.14 -16.23 -13.43
C TRP A 161 0.39 -16.59 -12.05
N LYS A 162 1.13 -17.69 -11.95
CA LYS A 162 1.74 -18.14 -10.69
C LYS A 162 2.98 -17.32 -10.34
N ASP A 163 3.67 -16.81 -11.34
CA ASP A 163 4.88 -16.02 -11.22
C ASP A 163 5.09 -15.16 -12.45
N THR A 164 5.94 -14.13 -12.36
CA THR A 164 6.39 -13.32 -13.48
C THR A 164 7.70 -12.64 -13.12
N ASP A 165 8.59 -12.52 -14.08
CA ASP A 165 9.78 -11.65 -14.04
C ASP A 165 9.52 -10.27 -14.66
N LYS A 166 8.39 -10.10 -15.36
CA LYS A 166 8.06 -8.89 -16.09
C LYS A 166 7.70 -7.73 -15.17
N ILE A 167 8.24 -6.57 -15.50
CA ILE A 167 7.83 -5.27 -15.04
C ILE A 167 7.48 -4.46 -16.27
N VAL A 168 6.25 -3.94 -16.36
CA VAL A 168 5.78 -3.18 -17.53
C VAL A 168 5.63 -1.73 -17.12
N GLU A 169 6.37 -0.89 -17.81
CA GLU A 169 6.43 0.56 -17.60
C GLU A 169 5.47 1.31 -18.52
N ASP A 170 5.30 2.59 -18.28
CA ASP A 170 4.61 3.55 -19.17
C ASP A 170 3.15 3.18 -19.52
N LEU A 171 2.45 2.47 -18.63
CA LEU A 171 1.00 2.25 -18.74
C LEU A 171 0.23 3.46 -18.18
N PRO A 172 -0.98 3.75 -18.71
CA PRO A 172 -1.81 4.83 -18.20
C PRO A 172 -2.10 4.68 -16.71
N VAL A 173 -2.10 5.81 -15.99
CA VAL A 173 -2.37 5.87 -14.56
C VAL A 173 -3.24 7.08 -14.28
N GLU A 174 -4.36 6.87 -13.59
CA GLU A 174 -5.18 7.96 -13.05
C GLU A 174 -4.95 8.06 -11.55
N ARG A 175 -4.41 9.21 -11.11
CA ARG A 175 -4.00 9.44 -9.71
C ARG A 175 -5.17 9.96 -8.88
N LYS A 176 -5.29 9.46 -7.67
CA LYS A 176 -6.25 9.99 -6.69
C LYS A 176 -5.97 11.45 -6.31
N TYR A 177 -4.69 11.83 -6.21
CA TYR A 177 -4.26 13.17 -5.80
C TYR A 177 -3.36 13.79 -6.87
N SER A 178 -3.54 15.08 -7.16
CA SER A 178 -2.70 15.82 -8.11
C SER A 178 -1.32 16.15 -7.53
N PHE A 179 -1.19 16.28 -6.21
CA PHE A 179 0.00 16.78 -5.51
C PHE A 179 0.84 15.69 -4.80
N LYS A 180 0.34 14.48 -4.69
CA LYS A 180 1.10 13.33 -4.12
C LYS A 180 0.85 12.05 -4.90
N SER A 181 1.85 11.15 -4.93
CA SER A 181 1.74 9.87 -5.64
C SER A 181 2.52 8.76 -4.96
N GLY A 182 1.98 7.53 -5.03
CA GLY A 182 2.70 6.31 -4.69
C GLY A 182 3.49 5.79 -5.89
N ILE A 183 4.70 5.27 -5.67
CA ILE A 183 5.56 4.73 -6.71
C ILE A 183 6.05 3.37 -6.29
N ASN A 184 5.65 2.33 -7.00
CA ASN A 184 6.21 1.00 -6.80
C ASN A 184 7.66 1.01 -7.28
N ILE A 185 8.63 0.79 -6.39
CA ILE A 185 10.06 0.66 -6.75
C ILE A 185 10.48 -0.79 -6.89
N MET A 186 9.71 -1.71 -6.29
CA MET A 186 9.95 -3.13 -6.34
C MET A 186 8.67 -3.93 -6.06
N PHE A 187 8.68 -5.19 -6.45
CA PHE A 187 7.58 -6.14 -6.23
C PHE A 187 8.11 -7.42 -5.57
N GLY A 188 7.26 -8.11 -4.79
CA GLY A 188 7.58 -9.38 -4.15
C GLY A 188 8.47 -9.26 -2.92
N CYS A 189 8.75 -10.39 -2.25
CA CYS A 189 9.57 -10.43 -1.04
C CYS A 189 10.26 -11.78 -0.86
N ASN A 190 11.56 -11.75 -0.53
CA ASN A 190 12.38 -12.94 -0.30
C ASN A 190 12.55 -13.30 1.18
N ASN A 191 11.88 -12.60 2.10
CA ASN A 191 12.06 -12.84 3.53
C ASN A 191 11.40 -14.12 4.03
N PHE A 192 10.28 -14.55 3.41
CA PHE A 192 9.55 -15.76 3.80
C PHE A 192 9.30 -15.86 5.30
N CYS A 193 8.88 -14.74 5.93
CA CYS A 193 8.41 -14.77 7.31
C CYS A 193 7.31 -15.83 7.44
N SER A 194 7.37 -16.63 8.49
CA SER A 194 6.53 -17.83 8.61
C SER A 194 5.01 -17.58 8.65
N TYR A 195 4.59 -16.36 8.97
CA TYR A 195 3.20 -15.92 8.99
C TYR A 195 2.74 -15.24 7.69
N CYS A 196 3.68 -14.91 6.77
CA CYS A 196 3.41 -13.97 5.69
C CYS A 196 3.07 -14.66 4.38
N ILE A 197 1.93 -14.28 3.81
CA ILE A 197 1.45 -14.80 2.52
C ILE A 197 2.08 -14.07 1.32
N VAL A 198 2.70 -12.91 1.52
CA VAL A 198 3.20 -12.04 0.44
C VAL A 198 4.11 -12.76 -0.58
N PRO A 199 5.12 -13.56 -0.19
CA PRO A 199 5.96 -14.27 -1.15
C PRO A 199 5.19 -15.21 -2.09
N TYR A 200 4.04 -15.70 -1.63
CA TYR A 200 3.20 -16.65 -2.38
C TYR A 200 2.20 -15.98 -3.33
N VAL A 201 1.86 -14.71 -3.06
CA VAL A 201 0.86 -13.96 -3.84
C VAL A 201 1.44 -12.79 -4.64
N ARG A 202 2.68 -12.35 -4.33
CA ARG A 202 3.40 -11.30 -5.08
C ARG A 202 4.75 -11.76 -5.61
N GLY A 203 5.13 -13.02 -5.35
CA GLY A 203 6.34 -13.65 -5.87
C GLY A 203 7.64 -13.19 -5.22
N ARG A 204 8.75 -13.49 -5.90
CA ARG A 204 10.10 -13.09 -5.50
C ARG A 204 10.35 -11.60 -5.72
N GLU A 205 11.36 -11.06 -5.03
CA GLU A 205 11.77 -9.68 -5.20
C GLU A 205 12.19 -9.37 -6.63
N ARG A 206 11.64 -8.30 -7.19
CA ARG A 206 11.95 -7.74 -8.50
C ARG A 206 11.99 -6.23 -8.36
N SER A 207 13.18 -5.65 -8.47
CA SER A 207 13.39 -4.21 -8.44
C SER A 207 13.17 -3.61 -9.82
N ARG A 208 12.53 -2.45 -9.88
CA ARG A 208 12.45 -1.65 -11.10
C ARG A 208 13.81 -0.99 -11.39
N ASN A 209 14.07 -0.73 -12.65
CA ASN A 209 15.26 0.00 -13.05
C ASN A 209 15.24 1.43 -12.44
N PRO A 210 16.33 1.90 -11.83
CA PRO A 210 16.36 3.24 -11.21
C PRO A 210 16.07 4.36 -12.22
N LYS A 211 16.50 4.24 -13.46
CA LYS A 211 16.22 5.23 -14.52
C LYS A 211 14.74 5.37 -14.81
N ASP A 212 13.98 4.26 -14.79
CA ASP A 212 12.53 4.30 -15.01
C ASP A 212 11.81 4.92 -13.83
N ILE A 213 12.27 4.65 -12.59
CA ILE A 213 11.74 5.27 -11.38
C ILE A 213 11.97 6.78 -11.41
N ILE A 214 13.19 7.23 -11.72
CA ILE A 214 13.54 8.66 -11.78
C ILE A 214 12.70 9.35 -12.85
N ARG A 215 12.63 8.80 -14.08
CA ARG A 215 11.81 9.32 -15.17
C ARG A 215 10.33 9.47 -14.77
N GLU A 216 9.76 8.46 -14.10
CA GLU A 216 8.38 8.53 -13.59
C GLU A 216 8.23 9.68 -12.58
N ILE A 217 9.15 9.81 -11.61
CA ILE A 217 9.10 10.88 -10.60
C ILE A 217 9.24 12.26 -11.24
N GLU A 218 10.17 12.45 -12.18
CA GLU A 218 10.34 13.71 -12.90
C GLU A 218 9.07 14.09 -13.65
N GLY A 219 8.43 13.14 -14.33
CA GLY A 219 7.13 13.35 -14.99
C GLY A 219 6.02 13.76 -14.01
N LEU A 220 5.96 13.11 -12.85
CA LEU A 220 4.99 13.43 -11.80
C LEU A 220 5.22 14.84 -11.21
N VAL A 221 6.47 15.22 -10.98
CA VAL A 221 6.82 16.55 -10.46
C VAL A 221 6.51 17.63 -11.50
N ALA A 222 6.80 17.39 -12.78
CA ALA A 222 6.41 18.30 -13.86
C ALA A 222 4.88 18.50 -13.94
N ASP A 223 4.11 17.53 -13.47
CA ASP A 223 2.65 17.52 -13.41
C ASP A 223 2.09 18.01 -12.03
N GLY A 224 2.97 18.60 -11.19
CA GLY A 224 2.61 19.26 -9.94
C GLY A 224 2.67 18.40 -8.67
N VAL A 225 3.19 17.19 -8.73
CA VAL A 225 3.39 16.35 -7.54
C VAL A 225 4.54 16.89 -6.69
N VAL A 226 4.30 17.13 -5.41
CA VAL A 226 5.29 17.63 -4.43
C VAL A 226 5.73 16.57 -3.42
N GLU A 227 4.93 15.53 -3.22
CA GLU A 227 5.27 14.41 -2.31
C GLU A 227 5.14 13.07 -3.04
N ILE A 228 6.14 12.21 -2.89
CA ILE A 228 6.08 10.82 -3.35
C ILE A 228 6.20 9.85 -2.19
N MET A 229 5.59 8.67 -2.36
CA MET A 229 5.79 7.54 -1.46
C MET A 229 6.35 6.35 -2.24
N LEU A 230 7.60 5.96 -1.92
CA LEU A 230 8.25 4.79 -2.51
C LEU A 230 7.69 3.52 -1.86
N LEU A 231 7.14 2.64 -2.69
CA LEU A 231 6.39 1.44 -2.28
C LEU A 231 7.13 0.16 -2.66
N GLY A 232 7.11 -0.81 -1.75
CA GLY A 232 7.61 -2.16 -1.94
C GLY A 232 7.23 -3.03 -0.75
N GLN A 233 7.49 -4.34 -0.80
CA GLN A 233 7.27 -5.24 0.32
C GLN A 233 8.43 -5.22 1.33
N ASN A 234 9.61 -4.80 0.90
CA ASN A 234 10.80 -4.54 1.71
C ASN A 234 11.71 -3.57 0.94
N VAL A 235 11.43 -2.27 1.04
CA VAL A 235 12.15 -1.24 0.25
C VAL A 235 13.65 -1.24 0.52
N ASN A 236 14.10 -1.66 1.71
CA ASN A 236 15.51 -1.70 2.09
C ASN A 236 16.31 -2.76 1.29
N SER A 237 15.64 -3.74 0.67
CA SER A 237 16.29 -4.72 -0.20
C SER A 237 16.32 -4.32 -1.68
N TYR A 238 15.79 -3.14 -2.01
CA TYR A 238 15.78 -2.64 -3.39
C TYR A 238 17.16 -2.70 -4.04
N GLY A 239 17.17 -3.04 -5.30
CA GLY A 239 18.34 -3.02 -6.17
C GLY A 239 19.24 -4.26 -6.11
N LYS A 240 19.08 -5.14 -5.10
CA LYS A 240 19.93 -6.34 -4.94
C LYS A 240 19.84 -7.34 -6.10
N ASN A 241 18.76 -7.32 -6.85
CA ASN A 241 18.49 -8.24 -7.97
C ASN A 241 18.60 -7.56 -9.35
N LEU A 242 19.10 -6.33 -9.41
CA LEU A 242 19.41 -5.67 -10.68
C LEU A 242 20.73 -6.20 -11.26
N GLU A 243 20.90 -6.12 -12.58
CA GLU A 243 22.16 -6.47 -13.28
C GLU A 243 23.33 -5.62 -12.76
N GLU A 244 23.09 -4.33 -12.55
CA GLU A 244 23.99 -3.41 -11.85
C GLU A 244 23.36 -3.10 -10.48
N PRO A 245 23.75 -3.82 -9.41
CA PRO A 245 23.16 -3.64 -8.09
C PRO A 245 23.42 -2.23 -7.53
N ILE A 246 22.37 -1.62 -7.00
CA ILE A 246 22.44 -0.38 -6.24
C ILE A 246 21.73 -0.55 -4.91
N THR A 247 22.06 0.30 -3.92
CA THR A 247 21.36 0.28 -2.64
C THR A 247 20.11 1.16 -2.68
N PHE A 248 19.18 0.90 -1.75
CA PHE A 248 18.04 1.80 -1.56
C PHE A 248 18.48 3.21 -1.17
N ALA A 249 19.56 3.33 -0.39
CA ALA A 249 20.15 4.60 -0.03
C ALA A 249 20.63 5.40 -1.27
N GLN A 250 21.28 4.72 -2.21
CA GLN A 250 21.71 5.33 -3.48
C GLN A 250 20.51 5.78 -4.32
N LEU A 251 19.45 4.96 -4.42
CA LEU A 251 18.21 5.40 -5.09
C LEU A 251 17.65 6.67 -4.44
N LEU A 252 17.58 6.73 -3.11
CA LEU A 252 17.08 7.91 -2.40
C LEU A 252 17.93 9.16 -2.70
N GLN A 253 19.24 9.03 -2.83
CA GLN A 253 20.13 10.14 -3.19
C GLN A 253 19.85 10.66 -4.61
N GLU A 254 19.54 9.77 -5.57
CA GLU A 254 19.14 10.19 -6.93
C GLU A 254 17.77 10.89 -6.89
N VAL A 255 16.80 10.36 -6.17
CA VAL A 255 15.48 10.97 -6.02
C VAL A 255 15.55 12.33 -5.31
N GLU A 256 16.43 12.49 -4.33
CA GLU A 256 16.66 13.76 -3.61
C GLU A 256 17.04 14.90 -4.56
N ARG A 257 17.72 14.62 -5.68
CA ARG A 257 18.19 15.63 -6.66
C ARG A 257 17.10 16.19 -7.56
N ILE A 258 15.92 15.56 -7.59
CA ILE A 258 14.82 15.98 -8.47
C ILE A 258 14.31 17.34 -7.97
N GLU A 259 14.46 18.38 -8.78
CA GLU A 259 13.94 19.72 -8.48
C GLU A 259 12.41 19.75 -8.49
N GLY A 260 11.81 20.52 -7.57
CA GLY A 260 10.35 20.61 -7.42
C GLY A 260 9.73 19.51 -6.57
N LEU A 261 10.45 18.41 -6.29
CA LEU A 261 10.03 17.42 -5.30
C LEU A 261 10.36 17.95 -3.90
N GLU A 262 9.37 18.05 -3.03
CA GLU A 262 9.53 18.60 -1.68
C GLU A 262 9.64 17.51 -0.60
N ARG A 263 8.92 16.37 -0.76
CA ARG A 263 8.88 15.31 0.23
C ARG A 263 9.01 13.92 -0.38
N ILE A 264 9.82 13.10 0.29
CA ILE A 264 10.04 11.69 -0.01
C ILE A 264 9.60 10.87 1.20
N ARG A 265 8.65 9.96 1.01
CA ARG A 265 8.26 8.95 1.98
C ARG A 265 8.59 7.57 1.45
N PHE A 266 8.78 6.63 2.35
CA PHE A 266 8.84 5.22 2.03
C PHE A 266 8.23 4.39 3.16
N MET A 267 7.74 3.21 2.80
CA MET A 267 7.09 2.30 3.74
C MET A 267 7.69 0.90 3.62
N THR A 268 7.47 0.10 4.67
CA THR A 268 7.79 -1.33 4.69
C THR A 268 9.29 -1.61 4.70
N SER A 269 9.98 -1.04 5.69
CA SER A 269 11.35 -1.39 6.03
C SER A 269 11.43 -2.73 6.76
N HIS A 270 12.50 -3.49 6.53
CA HIS A 270 12.80 -4.67 7.34
C HIS A 270 14.05 -4.41 8.17
N PRO A 271 14.03 -4.60 9.51
CA PRO A 271 15.14 -4.26 10.40
C PRO A 271 16.49 -4.83 9.97
N LYS A 272 16.54 -6.10 9.49
CA LYS A 272 17.78 -6.74 9.05
C LYS A 272 18.43 -6.09 7.82
N ASP A 273 17.66 -5.36 7.00
CA ASP A 273 18.12 -4.76 5.74
C ASP A 273 18.31 -3.24 5.84
N LEU A 274 18.03 -2.64 7.01
CA LEU A 274 18.26 -1.22 7.25
C LEU A 274 19.74 -0.98 7.53
N SER A 275 20.43 -0.36 6.55
CA SER A 275 21.87 -0.15 6.59
C SER A 275 22.28 1.16 7.25
N ASP A 276 23.52 1.25 7.67
CA ASP A 276 24.14 2.48 8.17
C ASP A 276 24.15 3.57 7.09
N GLU A 277 24.38 3.20 5.84
CA GLU A 277 24.31 4.10 4.69
C GLU A 277 22.93 4.75 4.59
N LEU A 278 21.85 3.97 4.78
CA LEU A 278 20.48 4.51 4.75
C LEU A 278 20.24 5.49 5.91
N ILE A 279 20.75 5.19 7.11
CA ILE A 279 20.65 6.11 8.26
C ILE A 279 21.34 7.44 7.95
N GLU A 280 22.55 7.41 7.38
CA GLU A 280 23.28 8.62 6.98
C GLU A 280 22.53 9.43 5.91
N VAL A 281 21.96 8.77 4.90
CA VAL A 281 21.15 9.45 3.88
C VAL A 281 19.93 10.11 4.51
N MET A 282 19.17 9.40 5.36
CA MET A 282 18.01 9.96 6.06
C MET A 282 18.40 11.15 6.96
N LYS A 283 19.54 11.08 7.64
CA LYS A 283 20.05 12.12 8.54
C LYS A 283 20.31 13.43 7.80
N HIS A 284 20.92 13.37 6.63
CA HIS A 284 21.35 14.54 5.86
C HIS A 284 20.32 15.03 4.84
N SER A 285 19.31 14.22 4.52
CA SER A 285 18.26 14.59 3.58
C SER A 285 17.40 15.73 4.09
N LYS A 286 17.05 16.64 3.18
CA LYS A 286 16.09 17.72 3.40
C LYS A 286 14.67 17.38 2.95
N LYS A 287 14.52 16.32 2.11
CA LYS A 287 13.25 15.91 1.52
C LYS A 287 12.68 14.64 2.13
N ILE A 288 13.54 13.74 2.65
CA ILE A 288 13.06 12.52 3.31
C ILE A 288 12.31 12.90 4.57
N CYS A 289 11.05 12.50 4.62
CA CYS A 289 10.16 12.74 5.75
C CYS A 289 10.69 12.08 7.02
N ARG A 290 10.51 12.76 8.17
CA ARG A 290 10.97 12.30 9.50
C ARG A 290 10.07 11.21 10.07
N HIS A 291 9.78 10.20 9.25
CA HIS A 291 8.96 9.05 9.60
C HIS A 291 9.57 7.76 9.05
N LEU A 292 9.85 6.83 9.94
CA LEU A 292 10.37 5.51 9.61
C LEU A 292 9.42 4.42 10.15
N HIS A 293 8.84 3.63 9.26
CA HIS A 293 8.08 2.45 9.65
C HIS A 293 9.01 1.24 9.73
N LEU A 294 9.28 0.75 10.95
CA LEU A 294 10.24 -0.31 11.27
C LEU A 294 9.54 -1.47 12.00
N PRO A 295 8.93 -2.43 11.27
CA PRO A 295 8.13 -3.51 11.86
C PRO A 295 8.94 -4.43 12.78
N LEU A 296 8.64 -4.39 14.09
CA LEU A 296 9.20 -5.27 15.12
C LEU A 296 8.64 -6.69 15.01
N GLN A 297 7.33 -6.78 14.91
CA GLN A 297 6.44 -7.96 14.95
C GLN A 297 6.33 -8.61 16.34
N SER A 298 7.43 -8.87 17.04
CA SER A 298 7.49 -9.36 18.43
C SER A 298 8.76 -8.88 19.13
N GLY A 299 8.71 -8.63 20.43
CA GLY A 299 9.87 -8.31 21.26
C GLY A 299 10.60 -9.53 21.79
N SER A 300 10.13 -10.74 21.54
CA SER A 300 10.78 -11.98 21.96
C SER A 300 11.68 -12.56 20.87
N THR A 301 12.97 -12.75 21.16
CA THR A 301 13.90 -13.40 20.23
C THR A 301 13.46 -14.81 19.85
N LYS A 302 12.84 -15.55 20.78
CA LYS A 302 12.25 -16.88 20.51
C LYS A 302 11.17 -16.80 19.43
N ILE A 303 10.24 -15.86 19.57
CA ILE A 303 9.13 -15.65 18.62
C ILE A 303 9.65 -15.09 17.30
N LEU A 304 10.56 -14.13 17.31
CA LEU A 304 11.20 -13.61 16.09
C LEU A 304 11.88 -14.72 15.27
N LYS A 305 12.54 -15.68 15.94
CA LYS A 305 13.12 -16.86 15.29
C LYS A 305 12.05 -17.76 14.69
N ALA A 306 10.96 -18.02 15.41
CA ALA A 306 9.83 -18.81 14.90
C ALA A 306 9.12 -18.11 13.73
N MET A 307 9.07 -16.77 13.73
CA MET A 307 8.59 -15.93 12.64
C MET A 307 9.55 -15.86 11.43
N ASN A 308 10.77 -16.45 11.50
CA ASN A 308 11.83 -16.32 10.49
C ASN A 308 12.28 -14.88 10.23
N ARG A 309 12.34 -14.04 11.29
CA ARG A 309 12.68 -12.60 11.15
C ARG A 309 14.18 -12.34 11.01
N ARG A 310 15.05 -13.28 11.40
CA ARG A 310 16.53 -13.22 11.23
C ARG A 310 17.21 -12.04 11.94
N TYR A 311 16.65 -11.55 13.04
CA TYR A 311 17.28 -10.65 13.99
C TYR A 311 16.75 -10.96 15.39
N THR A 312 17.49 -10.53 16.42
CA THR A 312 17.12 -10.68 17.82
C THR A 312 16.50 -9.40 18.38
N LYS A 313 15.90 -9.50 19.59
CA LYS A 313 15.41 -8.35 20.35
C LYS A 313 16.52 -7.30 20.53
N GLU A 314 17.72 -7.75 20.92
CA GLU A 314 18.86 -6.89 21.20
C GLU A 314 19.30 -6.14 19.94
N GLN A 315 19.47 -6.83 18.82
CA GLN A 315 19.82 -6.22 17.53
C GLN A 315 18.79 -5.18 17.08
N TYR A 316 17.50 -5.45 17.32
CA TYR A 316 16.45 -4.47 17.00
C TYR A 316 16.53 -3.23 17.90
N LEU A 317 16.76 -3.42 19.20
CA LEU A 317 16.94 -2.31 20.16
C LEU A 317 18.15 -1.46 19.83
N GLU A 318 19.31 -2.07 19.54
CA GLU A 318 20.53 -1.37 19.12
C GLU A 318 20.28 -0.53 17.86
N LEU A 319 19.55 -1.08 16.88
CA LEU A 319 19.18 -0.35 15.67
C LEU A 319 18.27 0.85 15.97
N ALA A 320 17.22 0.65 16.77
CA ALA A 320 16.29 1.70 17.14
C ALA A 320 16.99 2.82 17.97
N GLU A 321 17.84 2.46 18.91
CA GLU A 321 18.66 3.39 19.70
C GLU A 321 19.61 4.19 18.81
N LYS A 322 20.26 3.53 17.83
CA LYS A 322 21.11 4.19 16.85
C LYS A 322 20.31 5.22 16.03
N ILE A 323 19.14 4.85 15.50
CA ILE A 323 18.30 5.76 14.72
C ILE A 323 17.89 6.97 15.57
N ARG A 324 17.44 6.76 16.82
CA ARG A 324 17.07 7.85 17.75
C ARG A 324 18.24 8.79 18.07
N LYS A 325 19.45 8.24 18.15
CA LYS A 325 20.67 9.02 18.42
C LYS A 325 21.08 9.86 17.20
N GLU A 326 21.10 9.23 16.02
CA GLU A 326 21.58 9.89 14.79
C GLU A 326 20.53 10.85 14.20
N ILE A 327 19.24 10.59 14.40
CA ILE A 327 18.12 11.38 13.89
C ILE A 327 17.08 11.55 15.02
N PRO A 328 17.31 12.47 15.98
CA PRO A 328 16.48 12.60 17.19
C PRO A 328 15.01 12.94 16.94
N ASP A 329 14.70 13.62 15.82
CA ASP A 329 13.35 13.99 15.37
C ASP A 329 12.64 12.92 14.54
N MET A 330 13.29 11.75 14.28
CA MET A 330 12.67 10.67 13.54
C MET A 330 11.50 10.04 14.32
N ALA A 331 10.32 10.09 13.78
CA ALA A 331 9.18 9.31 14.27
C ALA A 331 9.34 7.85 13.85
N ILE A 332 9.33 6.93 14.80
CA ILE A 332 9.42 5.49 14.54
C ILE A 332 8.04 4.88 14.78
N THR A 333 7.51 4.24 13.74
CA THR A 333 6.29 3.43 13.83
C THR A 333 6.60 1.96 13.59
N THR A 334 5.73 1.07 14.06
CA THR A 334 5.96 -0.37 13.97
C THR A 334 4.67 -1.16 13.79
N ASP A 335 4.82 -2.43 13.39
CA ASP A 335 3.78 -3.47 13.48
C ASP A 335 4.12 -4.45 14.61
N ILE A 336 3.10 -4.88 15.34
CA ILE A 336 3.19 -5.90 16.39
C ILE A 336 2.09 -6.94 16.18
N ILE A 337 2.48 -8.21 16.19
CA ILE A 337 1.56 -9.35 16.09
C ILE A 337 1.52 -10.05 17.45
N VAL A 338 0.34 -10.17 18.03
CA VAL A 338 0.08 -10.89 19.29
C VAL A 338 -0.64 -12.21 19.00
N GLY A 339 -0.34 -13.25 19.76
CA GLY A 339 -0.95 -14.57 19.60
C GLY A 339 -0.31 -15.39 18.48
N PHE A 340 0.93 -15.10 18.12
CA PHE A 340 1.67 -15.95 17.19
C PHE A 340 1.86 -17.35 17.80
N PRO A 341 1.79 -18.44 17.01
CA PRO A 341 1.96 -19.81 17.50
C PRO A 341 3.17 -20.00 18.40
N GLY A 342 2.93 -20.51 19.61
CA GLY A 342 3.95 -20.72 20.64
C GLY A 342 4.35 -19.49 21.46
N GLU A 343 3.67 -18.35 21.28
CA GLU A 343 3.85 -17.15 22.10
C GLU A 343 3.30 -17.37 23.51
N THR A 344 4.08 -17.03 24.53
CA THR A 344 3.71 -17.09 25.94
C THR A 344 3.51 -15.68 26.51
N LYS A 345 3.05 -15.61 27.77
CA LYS A 345 2.91 -14.34 28.49
C LYS A 345 4.26 -13.65 28.65
N GLU A 346 5.32 -14.39 28.92
CA GLU A 346 6.70 -13.90 29.07
C GLU A 346 7.21 -13.31 27.74
N ASP A 347 6.88 -13.94 26.59
CA ASP A 347 7.19 -13.41 25.26
C ASP A 347 6.50 -12.06 25.01
N VAL A 348 5.27 -11.90 25.50
CA VAL A 348 4.53 -10.62 25.43
C VAL A 348 5.11 -9.59 26.38
N ASP A 349 5.56 -9.99 27.59
CA ASP A 349 6.25 -9.09 28.51
C ASP A 349 7.53 -8.52 27.89
N GLU A 350 8.28 -9.33 27.15
CA GLU A 350 9.44 -8.85 26.37
C GLU A 350 9.02 -7.86 25.26
N THR A 351 7.89 -8.10 24.61
CA THR A 351 7.35 -7.18 23.59
C THR A 351 6.97 -5.83 24.22
N ILE A 352 6.33 -5.85 25.40
CA ILE A 352 5.99 -4.64 26.17
C ILE A 352 7.26 -3.88 26.61
N ASP A 353 8.32 -4.60 27.02
CA ASP A 353 9.62 -3.98 27.35
C ASP A 353 10.21 -3.24 26.15
N VAL A 354 10.20 -3.85 24.95
CA VAL A 354 10.67 -3.19 23.73
C VAL A 354 9.85 -1.95 23.41
N ILE A 355 8.52 -1.99 23.52
CA ILE A 355 7.64 -0.84 23.27
C ILE A 355 8.05 0.34 24.17
N ARG A 356 8.23 0.09 25.47
CA ARG A 356 8.60 1.10 26.46
C ARG A 356 10.00 1.68 26.23
N ARG A 357 10.95 0.88 25.76
CA ARG A 357 12.34 1.31 25.50
C ARG A 357 12.44 2.10 24.19
N VAL A 358 11.84 1.63 23.11
CA VAL A 358 11.90 2.31 21.80
C VAL A 358 11.05 3.57 21.76
N LYS A 359 9.96 3.61 22.53
CA LYS A 359 8.99 4.73 22.58
C LYS A 359 8.47 5.06 21.18
N TYR A 360 7.71 4.14 20.60
CA TYR A 360 7.12 4.34 19.28
C TYR A 360 6.17 5.52 19.23
N ASP A 361 6.23 6.29 18.15
CA ASP A 361 5.28 7.36 17.86
C ASP A 361 3.90 6.80 17.49
N ASN A 362 3.85 5.60 16.93
CA ASN A 362 2.64 4.79 16.77
C ASN A 362 3.00 3.32 16.55
N ALA A 363 2.09 2.41 16.88
CA ALA A 363 2.23 0.99 16.55
C ALA A 363 0.89 0.42 16.08
N PHE A 364 0.91 -0.31 14.98
CA PHE A 364 -0.22 -1.07 14.50
C PHE A 364 -0.18 -2.46 15.13
N THR A 365 -1.15 -2.74 15.98
CA THR A 365 -1.25 -4.00 16.72
C THR A 365 -2.25 -4.92 16.04
N PHE A 366 -1.86 -6.16 15.82
CA PHE A 366 -2.67 -7.18 15.16
C PHE A 366 -2.73 -8.45 16.01
N ILE A 367 -3.87 -9.09 16.04
CA ILE A 367 -3.95 -10.49 16.45
C ILE A 367 -3.49 -11.34 15.27
N TYR A 368 -2.63 -12.33 15.54
CA TYR A 368 -2.20 -13.27 14.52
C TYR A 368 -3.42 -13.90 13.82
N SER A 369 -3.42 -13.88 12.52
CA SER A 369 -4.45 -14.47 11.70
C SER A 369 -3.85 -15.55 10.80
N LYS A 370 -4.39 -16.75 10.90
CA LYS A 370 -3.95 -17.93 10.15
C LYS A 370 -4.10 -17.71 8.64
N ARG A 371 -3.00 -17.86 7.88
CA ARG A 371 -2.98 -17.76 6.41
C ARG A 371 -2.70 -19.11 5.80
N THR A 372 -3.66 -19.66 5.09
CA THR A 372 -3.53 -20.97 4.43
C THR A 372 -2.29 -20.98 3.52
N GLY A 373 -1.49 -22.02 3.61
CA GLY A 373 -0.26 -22.18 2.83
C GLY A 373 1.00 -21.55 3.46
N THR A 374 0.88 -20.83 4.59
CA THR A 374 2.06 -20.35 5.33
C THR A 374 2.52 -21.36 6.39
N PRO A 375 3.83 -21.40 6.72
CA PRO A 375 4.35 -22.31 7.76
C PRO A 375 3.64 -22.16 9.11
N ALA A 376 3.38 -20.94 9.56
CA ALA A 376 2.73 -20.67 10.84
C ALA A 376 1.27 -21.18 10.89
N ALA A 377 0.62 -21.37 9.75
CA ALA A 377 -0.73 -21.92 9.68
C ALA A 377 -0.81 -23.38 10.10
N ALA A 378 0.29 -24.12 10.02
CA ALA A 378 0.39 -25.52 10.42
C ALA A 378 0.83 -25.71 11.89
N MET A 379 1.24 -24.62 12.57
CA MET A 379 1.66 -24.66 13.97
C MET A 379 0.45 -24.72 14.91
N GLU A 380 0.66 -25.18 16.14
CA GLU A 380 -0.35 -25.14 17.19
C GLU A 380 -0.69 -23.70 17.58
N GLN A 381 -1.95 -23.34 17.51
CA GLN A 381 -2.43 -21.99 17.75
C GLN A 381 -2.57 -21.70 19.25
N VAL A 382 -2.31 -20.45 19.65
CA VAL A 382 -2.53 -19.99 21.02
C VAL A 382 -4.04 -19.90 21.29
N PRO A 383 -4.53 -20.31 22.49
CA PRO A 383 -5.94 -20.16 22.85
C PRO A 383 -6.44 -18.72 22.76
N GLU A 384 -7.63 -18.54 22.19
CA GLU A 384 -8.19 -17.22 21.87
C GLU A 384 -8.34 -16.30 23.09
N GLU A 385 -8.75 -16.85 24.24
CA GLU A 385 -8.90 -16.08 25.48
C GLU A 385 -7.56 -15.48 25.93
N LEU A 386 -6.47 -16.27 25.84
CA LEU A 386 -5.13 -15.80 26.18
C LEU A 386 -4.65 -14.74 25.18
N VAL A 387 -4.90 -14.92 23.89
CA VAL A 387 -4.54 -13.95 22.85
C VAL A 387 -5.22 -12.61 23.14
N LYS A 388 -6.49 -12.60 23.48
CA LYS A 388 -7.25 -11.38 23.77
C LYS A 388 -6.69 -10.65 24.98
N GLU A 389 -6.43 -11.36 26.09
CA GLU A 389 -5.82 -10.76 27.30
C GLU A 389 -4.47 -10.09 26.96
N GLN A 390 -3.60 -10.80 26.23
CA GLN A 390 -2.28 -10.29 25.88
C GLN A 390 -2.36 -9.13 24.89
N PHE A 391 -3.29 -9.17 23.95
CA PHE A 391 -3.54 -8.09 22.99
C PHE A 391 -3.94 -6.78 23.70
N ASP A 392 -4.85 -6.86 24.66
CA ASP A 392 -5.29 -5.69 25.43
C ASP A 392 -4.13 -5.05 26.22
N ARG A 393 -3.23 -5.87 26.79
CA ARG A 393 -2.01 -5.42 27.47
C ARG A 393 -1.06 -4.65 26.53
N VAL A 394 -0.80 -5.23 25.36
CA VAL A 394 0.06 -4.61 24.34
C VAL A 394 -0.57 -3.31 23.84
N LEU A 395 -1.85 -3.35 23.50
CA LEU A 395 -2.59 -2.19 22.98
C LEU A 395 -2.57 -1.02 23.96
N LYS A 396 -2.80 -1.29 25.25
CA LYS A 396 -2.71 -0.27 26.31
C LYS A 396 -1.33 0.39 26.36
N THR A 397 -0.26 -0.42 26.35
CA THR A 397 1.11 0.09 26.40
C THR A 397 1.44 0.93 25.15
N VAL A 398 1.01 0.50 23.98
CA VAL A 398 1.19 1.24 22.71
C VAL A 398 0.48 2.59 22.79
N GLN A 399 -0.76 2.64 23.26
CA GLN A 399 -1.53 3.87 23.36
C GLN A 399 -0.91 4.87 24.36
N GLU A 400 -0.43 4.38 25.51
CA GLU A 400 0.26 5.21 26.50
C GLU A 400 1.54 5.82 25.90
N THR A 401 2.37 5.00 25.26
CA THR A 401 3.64 5.44 24.64
C THR A 401 3.40 6.41 23.48
N ALA A 402 2.44 6.12 22.60
CA ALA A 402 2.14 6.97 21.46
C ALA A 402 1.66 8.36 21.89
N ARG A 403 0.81 8.44 22.93
CA ARG A 403 0.36 9.74 23.49
C ARG A 403 1.53 10.55 24.01
N GLU A 404 2.47 9.94 24.76
CA GLU A 404 3.68 10.60 25.25
C GLU A 404 4.53 11.15 24.08
N GLN A 405 4.72 10.34 23.02
CA GLN A 405 5.56 10.73 21.90
C GLN A 405 4.90 11.81 21.02
N VAL A 406 3.62 11.72 20.74
CA VAL A 406 2.93 12.73 19.94
C VAL A 406 2.87 14.07 20.67
N SER A 407 2.66 14.10 22.01
CA SER A 407 2.54 15.35 22.77
C SER A 407 3.80 16.24 22.75
N ARG A 408 4.96 15.70 22.41
CA ARG A 408 6.25 16.44 22.39
C ARG A 408 6.33 17.58 21.36
N TYR A 409 5.44 17.59 20.37
CA TYR A 409 5.43 18.64 19.34
C TYR A 409 4.51 19.82 19.67
N GLN A 410 3.75 19.77 20.75
CA GLN A 410 2.85 20.86 21.14
C GLN A 410 3.62 22.17 21.33
N GLY A 411 3.08 23.25 20.78
CA GLY A 411 3.70 24.59 20.80
C GLY A 411 4.81 24.79 19.75
N GLN A 412 5.12 23.79 18.94
CA GLN A 412 6.11 23.93 17.86
C GLN A 412 5.43 24.41 16.58
N ILE A 413 6.22 25.02 15.69
CA ILE A 413 5.84 25.34 14.33
C ILE A 413 6.43 24.27 13.42
N CYS A 414 5.60 23.63 12.62
CA CYS A 414 5.98 22.55 11.72
C CYS A 414 5.47 22.80 10.30
N ASP A 415 6.19 22.26 9.31
CA ASP A 415 5.73 22.22 7.93
C ASP A 415 4.66 21.12 7.75
N VAL A 416 3.54 21.48 7.15
CA VAL A 416 2.38 20.62 6.97
C VAL A 416 1.97 20.63 5.49
N LEU A 417 1.90 19.46 4.86
CA LEU A 417 1.29 19.31 3.54
C LEU A 417 -0.21 19.21 3.72
N VAL A 418 -0.96 20.15 3.18
CA VAL A 418 -2.42 20.16 3.23
C VAL A 418 -2.96 19.09 2.27
N GLU A 419 -3.72 18.14 2.78
CA GLU A 419 -4.19 16.99 2.01
C GLU A 419 -5.64 17.15 1.52
N GLU A 420 -6.51 17.74 2.35
CA GLU A 420 -7.93 17.83 2.06
C GLU A 420 -8.65 18.88 2.93
N ILE A 421 -9.87 19.22 2.56
CA ILE A 421 -10.81 19.90 3.49
C ILE A 421 -11.25 18.86 4.52
N ASN A 422 -11.35 19.27 5.78
CA ASN A 422 -11.76 18.36 6.84
C ASN A 422 -13.19 17.85 6.62
N GLU A 423 -13.38 16.53 6.65
CA GLU A 423 -14.67 15.89 6.37
C GLU A 423 -15.76 16.25 7.38
N ASN A 424 -15.38 16.57 8.62
CA ASN A 424 -16.33 16.87 9.72
C ASN A 424 -16.59 18.37 9.90
N ASP A 425 -15.68 19.22 9.45
CA ASP A 425 -15.78 20.68 9.57
C ASP A 425 -15.13 21.36 8.36
N SER A 426 -15.93 21.83 7.42
CA SER A 426 -15.48 22.47 6.17
C SER A 426 -14.76 23.82 6.35
N SER A 427 -14.76 24.40 7.56
CA SER A 427 -13.95 25.58 7.90
C SER A 427 -12.49 25.24 8.20
N LEU A 428 -12.18 23.94 8.33
CA LEU A 428 -10.85 23.42 8.59
C LEU A 428 -10.30 22.69 7.37
N VAL A 429 -8.99 22.66 7.27
CA VAL A 429 -8.24 21.75 6.39
C VAL A 429 -7.52 20.71 7.24
N THR A 430 -7.30 19.56 6.65
CA THR A 430 -6.50 18.48 7.23
C THR A 430 -5.18 18.39 6.46
N GLY A 431 -4.09 18.47 7.18
CA GLY A 431 -2.75 18.29 6.61
C GLY A 431 -1.93 17.27 7.38
N ARG A 432 -0.76 16.97 6.84
CA ARG A 432 0.15 15.97 7.38
C ARG A 432 1.55 16.52 7.57
N MET A 433 2.08 16.36 8.77
CA MET A 433 3.46 16.69 9.09
C MET A 433 4.46 15.71 8.44
N SER A 434 5.72 16.10 8.39
CA SER A 434 6.82 15.22 7.93
C SER A 434 6.87 13.90 8.72
N ASN A 435 6.62 13.92 10.03
CA ASN A 435 6.56 12.74 10.91
C ASN A 435 5.29 11.89 10.79
N ASN A 436 4.42 12.20 9.81
CA ASN A 436 3.17 11.50 9.52
C ASN A 436 1.98 11.82 10.46
N THR A 437 2.11 12.74 11.41
CA THR A 437 1.02 13.16 12.28
C THR A 437 0.06 14.09 11.55
N LEU A 438 -1.25 13.94 11.79
CA LEU A 438 -2.30 14.79 11.24
C LEU A 438 -2.39 16.14 12.01
N VAL A 439 -2.71 17.19 11.27
CA VAL A 439 -3.01 18.51 11.82
C VAL A 439 -4.27 19.06 11.18
N HIS A 440 -5.19 19.56 11.98
CA HIS A 440 -6.39 20.27 11.54
C HIS A 440 -6.25 21.75 11.91
N PHE A 441 -6.54 22.64 10.97
CA PHE A 441 -6.42 24.09 11.19
C PHE A 441 -7.32 24.85 10.22
N PRO A 442 -7.72 26.12 10.57
CA PRO A 442 -8.54 26.96 9.70
C PRO A 442 -7.92 27.18 8.32
N GLY A 443 -8.69 26.92 7.27
CA GLY A 443 -8.24 27.05 5.88
C GLY A 443 -9.32 26.69 4.88
N ASP A 444 -9.01 26.83 3.61
CA ASP A 444 -9.91 26.55 2.49
C ASP A 444 -9.24 25.66 1.42
N ALA A 445 -10.02 25.30 0.40
CA ALA A 445 -9.58 24.42 -0.70
C ALA A 445 -8.34 24.91 -1.45
N SER A 446 -8.04 26.21 -1.42
CA SER A 446 -6.87 26.77 -2.11
C SER A 446 -5.54 26.36 -1.49
N LEU A 447 -5.58 25.84 -0.25
CA LEU A 447 -4.40 25.34 0.46
C LEU A 447 -4.07 23.89 0.12
N VAL A 448 -5.02 23.13 -0.41
CA VAL A 448 -4.82 21.69 -0.73
C VAL A 448 -3.65 21.53 -1.71
N GLY A 449 -2.73 20.63 -1.38
CA GLY A 449 -1.50 20.39 -2.12
C GLY A 449 -0.33 21.34 -1.78
N LYS A 450 -0.54 22.30 -0.87
CA LYS A 450 0.53 23.23 -0.45
C LYS A 450 1.19 22.81 0.85
N LEU A 451 2.48 23.07 0.95
CA LEU A 451 3.24 23.05 2.19
C LEU A 451 3.11 24.41 2.90
N VAL A 452 2.66 24.38 4.15
CA VAL A 452 2.45 25.58 4.96
C VAL A 452 3.00 25.38 6.37
N ASN A 453 3.42 26.46 7.03
CA ASN A 453 3.87 26.42 8.41
C ASN A 453 2.66 26.54 9.34
N VAL A 454 2.54 25.61 10.30
CA VAL A 454 1.43 25.56 11.25
C VAL A 454 1.99 25.49 12.67
N SER A 455 1.47 26.34 13.55
CA SER A 455 1.66 26.24 15.01
C SER A 455 0.77 25.14 15.54
N LEU A 456 1.35 24.23 16.33
CA LEU A 456 0.64 23.09 16.93
C LEU A 456 0.11 23.47 18.31
N ASP A 457 -1.12 23.93 18.38
CA ASP A 457 -1.66 24.56 19.60
C ASP A 457 -2.13 23.52 20.62
N GLU A 458 -2.86 22.50 20.20
CA GLU A 458 -3.44 21.49 21.08
C GLU A 458 -3.27 20.07 20.53
N CYS A 459 -2.75 19.15 21.37
CA CYS A 459 -2.57 17.74 21.05
C CYS A 459 -3.80 16.91 21.47
N HIS A 460 -4.42 16.22 20.51
CA HIS A 460 -5.55 15.32 20.75
C HIS A 460 -5.16 13.82 20.67
N GLY A 461 -3.93 13.49 21.04
CA GLY A 461 -3.40 12.12 21.10
C GLY A 461 -2.90 11.57 19.77
N PHE A 462 -3.64 11.71 18.67
CA PHE A 462 -3.26 11.21 17.34
C PHE A 462 -3.20 12.31 16.29
N TYR A 463 -3.66 13.50 16.60
CA TYR A 463 -3.64 14.67 15.72
C TYR A 463 -3.47 15.95 16.54
N TYR A 464 -3.22 17.05 15.87
CA TYR A 464 -3.16 18.39 16.45
C TYR A 464 -4.24 19.29 15.90
N MET A 465 -4.72 20.18 16.76
CA MET A 465 -5.34 21.44 16.34
C MET A 465 -4.27 22.52 16.27
N GLY A 466 -4.32 23.39 15.26
CA GLY A 466 -3.34 24.45 15.11
C GLY A 466 -3.84 25.61 14.30
N HIS A 467 -2.95 26.53 13.98
CA HIS A 467 -3.22 27.64 13.07
C HIS A 467 -2.04 27.91 12.16
N MET A 468 -2.32 28.40 10.94
CA MET A 468 -1.32 28.74 9.98
C MET A 468 -0.52 29.97 10.43
N VAL A 469 0.81 29.86 10.42
CA VAL A 469 1.72 30.97 10.71
C VAL A 469 2.12 31.64 9.40
N ARG A 470 1.91 32.94 9.32
CA ARG A 470 2.40 33.71 8.15
C ARG A 470 3.91 33.80 8.23
N SER A 471 4.59 33.36 7.18
CA SER A 471 6.03 33.55 6.95
C SER A 471 6.35 35.02 6.71
#